data_6e6f861e44e0ea6d7955e43dd4d0c77c
#
_entry.id   6e6f861e44e0ea6d7955e43dd4d0c77c
#
_cell.length_a   1.000
_cell.length_b   1.000
_cell.length_c   1.000
_cell.angle_alpha   90.00
_cell.angle_beta   90.00
_cell.angle_gamma   90.00
#
_symmetry.space_group_name_H-M   'P 1'
#
loop_
_entity.id
_entity.type
_entity.pdbx_description
1 polymer ?
#
loop_
_entity_poly.entity_id
_entity_poly.type
_entity_poly.pdbx_seq_one_letter_code
_entity_poly.pdbx_strand_id
1 'polypeptide(L)'
;MLNKNIDGKWVCNIADSEYWATTEYFDTEEDALKGLDTALESYKNGNPTPLSDILGYDYTSNYPYGFTLEFGNFEIGRCVSPISLPDFSDMIIDMTLDDMYEQVGGASDGYLDDFSKEDKRELNDMIHKFISEKYPTWFYRIDDVRLVEIK
;
A
#
# COMPACT_ATOMS: atom_id res chain seq x y z
N MET A 1 1.37 6.69 13.94
CA MET A 1 0.10 5.95 14.00
C MET A 1 -0.71 6.26 12.78
N LEU A 2 -0.92 5.30 11.92
CA LEU A 2 -1.77 5.50 10.76
C LEU A 2 -3.19 5.79 11.22
N ASN A 3 -3.74 6.85 10.67
CA ASN A 3 -5.15 7.17 10.88
C ASN A 3 -5.99 5.98 10.39
N LYS A 4 -6.76 5.39 11.28
CA LYS A 4 -7.57 4.18 11.01
C LYS A 4 -8.61 4.33 9.89
N ASN A 5 -8.69 5.49 9.26
CA ASN A 5 -9.76 5.83 8.34
C ASN A 5 -9.26 6.31 6.97
N ILE A 6 -8.16 5.75 6.48
CA ILE A 6 -7.65 6.10 5.15
C ILE A 6 -8.17 5.19 4.03
N ASP A 7 -8.81 4.08 4.38
CA ASP A 7 -9.36 3.16 3.39
C ASP A 7 -10.37 3.87 2.49
N GLY A 8 -10.19 3.72 1.19
CA GLY A 8 -11.03 4.38 0.19
C GLY A 8 -10.71 5.85 -0.07
N LYS A 9 -9.78 6.45 0.68
CA LYS A 9 -9.35 7.83 0.46
C LYS A 9 -8.47 7.93 -0.77
N TRP A 10 -8.50 9.10 -1.41
CA TRP A 10 -7.68 9.40 -2.58
C TRP A 10 -6.46 10.21 -2.18
N VAL A 11 -5.35 9.97 -2.86
CA VAL A 11 -4.05 10.60 -2.62
C VAL A 11 -3.39 10.96 -3.92
N CYS A 12 -2.47 11.94 -3.84
CA CYS A 12 -1.70 12.42 -4.98
C CYS A 12 -0.22 12.06 -4.82
N ASN A 13 0.45 11.87 -5.95
CA ASN A 13 1.87 11.56 -5.99
C ASN A 13 2.51 12.15 -7.25
N ILE A 14 3.83 12.25 -7.23
CA ILE A 14 4.61 12.49 -8.44
C ILE A 14 4.72 11.15 -9.19
N ALA A 15 4.41 11.16 -10.49
CA ALA A 15 4.50 9.95 -11.29
C ALA A 15 5.93 9.37 -11.26
N ASP A 16 6.02 8.07 -11.36
CA ASP A 16 7.26 7.28 -11.30
C ASP A 16 7.96 7.26 -9.93
N SER A 17 7.33 7.80 -8.88
CA SER A 17 7.82 7.62 -7.51
C SER A 17 7.22 6.37 -6.87
N GLU A 18 8.07 5.50 -6.36
CA GLU A 18 7.64 4.29 -5.66
C GLU A 18 6.92 4.59 -4.34
N TYR A 19 7.21 5.75 -3.75
CA TYR A 19 6.71 6.11 -2.43
C TYR A 19 5.66 7.21 -2.51
N TRP A 20 4.50 6.89 -1.98
CA TRP A 20 3.41 7.83 -1.80
C TRP A 20 3.55 8.46 -0.40
N ALA A 21 4.30 9.55 -0.33
CA ALA A 21 4.69 10.18 0.94
C ALA A 21 3.66 11.17 1.50
N THR A 22 2.55 11.35 0.81
CA THR A 22 1.52 12.33 1.19
C THR A 22 0.93 12.06 2.57
N THR A 23 0.57 13.12 3.24
CA THR A 23 -0.23 13.08 4.48
C THR A 23 -1.62 13.68 4.29
N GLU A 24 -1.95 14.13 3.08
CA GLU A 24 -3.24 14.66 2.69
C GLU A 24 -4.09 13.61 1.99
N TYR A 25 -5.26 13.34 2.55
CA TYR A 25 -6.19 12.32 2.08
C TYR A 25 -7.51 12.98 1.70
N PHE A 26 -8.03 12.63 0.54
CA PHE A 26 -9.28 13.20 0.01
C PHE A 26 -10.39 12.16 -0.01
N ASP A 27 -11.61 12.58 0.24
CA ASP A 27 -12.76 11.67 0.26
C ASP A 27 -13.13 11.15 -1.11
N THR A 28 -12.93 11.94 -2.15
CA THR A 28 -13.27 11.61 -3.52
C THR A 28 -12.11 11.88 -4.46
N GLU A 29 -12.15 11.24 -5.61
CA GLU A 29 -11.22 11.48 -6.70
C GLU A 29 -11.28 12.95 -7.16
N GLU A 30 -12.49 13.50 -7.26
CA GLU A 30 -12.71 14.89 -7.66
C GLU A 30 -12.06 15.87 -6.69
N ASP A 31 -12.18 15.61 -5.39
CA ASP A 31 -11.55 16.45 -4.36
C ASP A 31 -10.02 16.38 -4.44
N ALA A 32 -9.47 15.20 -4.73
CA ALA A 32 -8.02 15.06 -4.92
C ALA A 32 -7.53 15.85 -6.13
N LEU A 33 -8.25 15.79 -7.25
CA LEU A 33 -7.93 16.57 -8.46
C LEU A 33 -8.02 18.07 -8.20
N LYS A 34 -9.06 18.55 -7.53
CA LYS A 34 -9.21 19.95 -7.15
C LYS A 34 -8.11 20.41 -6.20
N GLY A 35 -7.79 19.57 -5.23
CA GLY A 35 -6.70 19.84 -4.28
C GLY A 35 -5.37 20.00 -4.98
N LEU A 36 -5.07 19.11 -5.91
CA LEU A 36 -3.84 19.18 -6.72
C LEU A 36 -3.80 20.43 -7.58
N ASP A 37 -4.87 20.75 -8.31
CA ASP A 37 -4.96 21.96 -9.15
C ASP A 37 -4.74 23.22 -8.30
N THR A 38 -5.39 23.32 -7.17
CA THR A 38 -5.25 24.47 -6.25
C THR A 38 -3.81 24.59 -5.74
N ALA A 39 -3.20 23.48 -5.37
CA ALA A 39 -1.83 23.44 -4.88
C ALA A 39 -0.82 23.85 -5.98
N LEU A 40 -1.03 23.40 -7.21
CA LEU A 40 -0.21 23.77 -8.36
C LEU A 40 -0.33 25.27 -8.67
N GLU A 41 -1.52 25.83 -8.60
CA GLU A 41 -1.72 27.26 -8.79
C GLU A 41 -1.02 28.08 -7.71
N SER A 42 -1.12 27.64 -6.43
CA SER A 42 -0.39 28.25 -5.32
C SER A 42 1.12 28.21 -5.54
N TYR A 43 1.63 27.09 -6.03
CA TYR A 43 3.06 26.94 -6.36
C TYR A 43 3.49 27.94 -7.43
N LYS A 44 2.72 28.08 -8.50
CA LYS A 44 2.97 29.06 -9.57
C LYS A 44 3.00 30.50 -9.07
N ASN A 45 2.22 30.79 -8.03
CA ASN A 45 2.15 32.10 -7.39
C ASN A 45 3.19 32.30 -6.28
N GLY A 46 4.15 31.41 -6.17
CA GLY A 46 5.26 31.54 -5.23
C GLY A 46 5.01 30.93 -3.84
N ASN A 47 3.93 30.19 -3.64
CA ASN A 47 3.63 29.49 -2.39
C ASN A 47 3.69 27.97 -2.60
N PRO A 48 4.83 27.31 -2.29
CA PRO A 48 4.99 25.87 -2.50
C PRO A 48 4.39 24.98 -1.41
N THR A 49 3.98 25.54 -0.28
CA THR A 49 3.54 24.76 0.89
C THR A 49 2.35 23.82 0.58
N PRO A 50 1.28 24.26 -0.08
CA PRO A 50 0.17 23.36 -0.38
C PRO A 50 0.58 22.16 -1.25
N LEU A 51 1.48 22.37 -2.21
CA LEU A 51 1.97 21.29 -3.06
C LEU A 51 2.86 20.32 -2.28
N SER A 52 3.70 20.84 -1.40
CA SER A 52 4.53 20.02 -0.49
C SER A 52 3.67 19.15 0.42
N ASP A 53 2.60 19.70 0.96
CA ASP A 53 1.67 18.95 1.83
C ASP A 53 0.97 17.82 1.07
N ILE A 54 0.46 18.10 -0.13
CA ILE A 54 -0.25 17.11 -0.95
C ILE A 54 0.66 15.98 -1.44
N LEU A 55 1.88 16.29 -1.82
CA LEU A 55 2.81 15.31 -2.38
C LEU A 55 3.74 14.69 -1.32
N GLY A 56 3.79 15.27 -0.13
CA GLY A 56 4.63 14.77 0.96
C GLY A 56 6.13 15.05 0.79
N TYR A 57 6.49 15.93 -0.14
CA TYR A 57 7.87 16.35 -0.37
C TYR A 57 8.03 17.84 -0.04
N ASP A 58 9.21 18.21 0.48
CA ASP A 58 9.51 19.60 0.79
C ASP A 58 9.96 20.36 -0.47
N TYR A 59 9.04 21.10 -1.08
CA TYR A 59 9.34 21.99 -2.21
C TYR A 59 9.72 23.40 -1.79
N THR A 60 9.78 23.66 -0.47
CA THR A 60 10.16 24.99 0.04
C THR A 60 11.66 25.20 0.05
N SER A 61 12.44 24.13 0.15
CA SER A 61 13.89 24.18 -0.02
C SER A 61 14.21 23.94 -1.49
N ASN A 62 15.22 24.64 -2.00
CA ASN A 62 15.75 24.41 -3.34
C ASN A 62 16.05 22.92 -3.52
N TYR A 63 15.11 22.23 -4.11
CA TYR A 63 15.28 20.81 -4.37
C TYR A 63 16.46 20.65 -5.33
N PRO A 64 17.52 19.91 -4.94
CA PRO A 64 18.76 19.87 -5.70
C PRO A 64 18.63 19.32 -7.12
N TYR A 65 17.47 18.81 -7.47
CA TYR A 65 17.19 18.20 -8.76
C TYR A 65 16.26 19.02 -9.65
N GLY A 66 16.01 20.29 -9.30
CA GLY A 66 15.29 21.20 -10.17
C GLY A 66 13.92 20.68 -10.60
N PHE A 67 13.04 20.42 -9.63
CA PHE A 67 11.64 20.15 -9.98
C PHE A 67 11.08 21.39 -10.69
N THR A 68 10.94 21.30 -11.99
CA THR A 68 10.17 22.26 -12.74
C THR A 68 8.83 21.62 -13.04
N LEU A 69 7.75 22.35 -12.82
CA LEU A 69 6.39 21.91 -13.17
C LEU A 69 6.25 21.46 -14.62
N GLU A 70 7.18 21.89 -15.47
CA GLU A 70 7.24 21.52 -16.90
C GLU A 70 7.53 20.03 -17.11
N PHE A 71 8.15 19.35 -16.13
CA PHE A 71 8.51 17.94 -16.21
C PHE A 71 7.74 17.05 -15.22
N GLY A 72 6.89 17.66 -14.40
CA GLY A 72 6.14 16.91 -13.39
C GLY A 72 4.88 16.31 -13.97
N ASN A 73 4.88 14.99 -14.14
CA ASN A 73 3.64 14.26 -14.23
C ASN A 73 3.17 13.92 -12.82
N PHE A 74 1.88 14.03 -12.60
CA PHE A 74 1.27 13.67 -11.32
C PHE A 74 0.37 12.47 -11.53
N GLU A 75 0.18 11.73 -10.45
CA GLU A 75 -0.75 10.62 -10.43
C GLU A 75 -1.63 10.70 -9.18
N ILE A 76 -2.80 10.13 -9.28
CA ILE A 76 -3.69 9.93 -8.15
C ILE A 76 -3.99 8.46 -8.00
N GLY A 77 -4.33 8.05 -6.80
CA GLY A 77 -4.72 6.69 -6.50
C GLY A 77 -5.57 6.60 -5.25
N ARG A 78 -6.16 5.44 -5.04
CA ARG A 78 -7.05 5.16 -3.91
C ARG A 78 -6.36 4.27 -2.89
N CYS A 79 -6.38 4.68 -1.64
CA CYS A 79 -5.82 3.91 -0.53
C CYS A 79 -6.65 2.66 -0.24
N VAL A 80 -5.97 1.55 -0.05
CA VAL A 80 -6.56 0.29 0.45
C VAL A 80 -5.91 -0.08 1.77
N SER A 81 -6.71 -0.12 2.82
CA SER A 81 -6.26 -0.46 4.17
C SER A 81 -7.41 -1.12 4.95
N PRO A 82 -7.17 -2.14 5.76
CA PRO A 82 -5.88 -2.83 5.92
C PRO A 82 -5.53 -3.67 4.69
N ILE A 83 -4.24 -3.98 4.56
CA ILE A 83 -3.77 -4.90 3.54
C ILE A 83 -4.14 -6.33 3.95
N SER A 84 -4.64 -7.11 3.01
CA SER A 84 -4.94 -8.53 3.22
C SER A 84 -3.65 -9.33 3.37
N LEU A 85 -3.58 -10.14 4.41
CA LEU A 85 -2.51 -11.11 4.57
C LEU A 85 -2.67 -12.25 3.55
N PRO A 86 -1.56 -12.89 3.12
CA PRO A 86 -1.63 -14.01 2.19
C PRO A 86 -2.27 -15.24 2.85
N ASP A 87 -2.67 -16.21 2.02
CA ASP A 87 -3.05 -17.53 2.51
C ASP A 87 -1.78 -18.32 2.86
N PHE A 88 -1.64 -18.71 4.11
CA PHE A 88 -0.48 -19.41 4.62
C PHE A 88 -0.64 -20.92 4.67
N SER A 89 -1.86 -21.43 4.53
CA SER A 89 -2.17 -22.83 4.82
C SER A 89 -1.43 -23.81 3.92
N ASP A 90 -1.48 -23.63 2.61
CA ASP A 90 -0.81 -24.52 1.66
C ASP A 90 0.71 -24.46 1.81
N MET A 91 1.26 -23.29 2.04
CA MET A 91 2.71 -23.10 2.24
C MET A 91 3.21 -23.84 3.48
N ILE A 92 2.47 -23.75 4.58
CA ILE A 92 2.83 -24.44 5.83
C ILE A 92 2.74 -25.95 5.67
N ILE A 93 1.70 -26.45 5.00
CA ILE A 93 1.55 -27.88 4.72
C ILE A 93 2.70 -28.39 3.86
N ASP A 94 3.01 -27.72 2.77
CA ASP A 94 4.07 -28.12 1.85
C ASP A 94 5.44 -28.12 2.53
N MET A 95 5.76 -27.08 3.29
CA MET A 95 7.02 -27.01 4.05
C MET A 95 7.10 -28.12 5.11
N THR A 96 6.00 -28.42 5.79
CA THR A 96 5.96 -29.46 6.80
C THR A 96 6.19 -30.84 6.18
N LEU A 97 5.55 -31.13 5.05
CA LEU A 97 5.71 -32.39 4.34
C LEU A 97 7.13 -32.57 3.81
N ASP A 98 7.71 -31.54 3.25
CA ASP A 98 9.09 -31.56 2.76
C ASP A 98 10.08 -31.84 3.88
N ASP A 99 9.93 -31.19 5.04
CA ASP A 99 10.79 -31.38 6.20
C ASP A 99 10.64 -32.79 6.78
N MET A 100 9.43 -33.30 6.89
CA MET A 100 9.20 -34.68 7.36
C MET A 100 9.83 -35.70 6.42
N TYR A 101 9.71 -35.48 5.11
CA TYR A 101 10.35 -36.37 4.14
C TYR A 101 11.88 -36.35 4.25
N GLU A 102 12.48 -35.19 4.48
CA GLU A 102 13.93 -35.09 4.72
C GLU A 102 14.37 -35.84 5.96
N GLN A 103 13.56 -35.87 7.00
CA GLN A 103 13.90 -36.54 8.24
C GLN A 103 13.72 -38.06 8.20
N VAL A 104 12.66 -38.56 7.58
CA VAL A 104 12.25 -39.98 7.65
C VAL A 104 11.98 -40.62 6.29
N GLY A 105 12.13 -39.88 5.18
CA GLY A 105 11.87 -40.38 3.84
C GLY A 105 10.44 -40.88 3.66
N GLY A 106 10.24 -41.96 2.92
CA GLY A 106 8.95 -42.53 2.61
C GLY A 106 8.12 -42.98 3.82
N ALA A 107 8.69 -43.02 5.03
CA ALA A 107 7.94 -43.28 6.23
C ALA A 107 6.92 -42.17 6.55
N SER A 108 7.11 -40.98 5.99
CA SER A 108 6.16 -39.86 6.13
C SER A 108 5.01 -39.86 5.11
N ASP A 109 5.00 -40.80 4.16
CA ASP A 109 3.95 -40.86 3.14
C ASP A 109 2.57 -40.96 3.78
N GLY A 110 1.65 -40.11 3.31
CA GLY A 110 0.30 -40.02 3.84
C GLY A 110 0.14 -39.09 5.06
N TYR A 111 1.22 -38.51 5.57
CA TYR A 111 1.11 -37.52 6.65
C TYR A 111 0.38 -36.26 6.15
N LEU A 112 -0.61 -35.79 6.89
CA LEU A 112 -1.49 -34.67 6.56
C LEU A 112 -2.41 -34.89 5.34
N ASP A 113 -2.52 -36.10 4.81
CA ASP A 113 -3.47 -36.37 3.69
C ASP A 113 -4.92 -36.05 4.06
N ASP A 114 -5.29 -36.21 5.31
CA ASP A 114 -6.63 -35.92 5.82
C ASP A 114 -6.87 -34.45 6.17
N PHE A 115 -5.90 -33.58 5.88
CA PHE A 115 -6.03 -32.14 6.14
C PHE A 115 -7.10 -31.55 5.23
N SER A 116 -8.25 -31.22 5.82
CA SER A 116 -9.43 -30.76 5.07
C SER A 116 -9.33 -29.30 4.67
N LYS A 117 -10.25 -28.87 3.78
CA LYS A 117 -10.41 -27.43 3.44
C LYS A 117 -10.78 -26.62 4.68
N GLU A 118 -11.52 -27.21 5.60
CA GLU A 118 -11.93 -26.59 6.84
C GLU A 118 -10.75 -26.40 7.78
N ASP A 119 -9.88 -27.41 7.88
CA ASP A 119 -8.63 -27.35 8.65
C ASP A 119 -7.69 -26.27 8.08
N LYS A 120 -7.59 -26.16 6.75
CA LYS A 120 -6.81 -25.10 6.09
C LYS A 120 -7.31 -23.72 6.45
N ARG A 121 -8.63 -23.53 6.45
CA ARG A 121 -9.26 -22.26 6.81
C ARG A 121 -8.98 -21.92 8.28
N GLU A 122 -9.16 -22.89 9.17
CA GLU A 122 -8.89 -22.70 10.60
C GLU A 122 -7.44 -22.31 10.86
N LEU A 123 -6.49 -23.02 10.24
CA LEU A 123 -5.05 -22.71 10.34
C LEU A 123 -4.76 -21.29 9.84
N ASN A 124 -5.27 -20.95 8.68
CA ASN A 124 -5.07 -19.64 8.09
C ASN A 124 -5.66 -18.51 8.96
N ASP A 125 -6.87 -18.71 9.48
CA ASP A 125 -7.54 -17.75 10.36
C ASP A 125 -6.75 -17.55 11.67
N MET A 126 -6.20 -18.60 12.24
CA MET A 126 -5.36 -18.52 13.44
C MET A 126 -4.11 -17.66 13.20
N ILE A 127 -3.44 -17.88 12.08
CA ILE A 127 -2.23 -17.12 11.72
C ILE A 127 -2.58 -15.66 11.44
N HIS A 128 -3.63 -15.41 10.65
CA HIS A 128 -4.10 -14.05 10.34
C HIS A 128 -4.45 -13.29 11.61
N LYS A 129 -5.18 -13.92 12.53
CA LYS A 129 -5.55 -13.33 13.82
C LYS A 129 -4.32 -12.97 14.65
N PHE A 130 -3.38 -13.90 14.76
CA PHE A 130 -2.15 -13.68 15.52
C PHE A 130 -1.34 -12.49 14.99
N ILE A 131 -1.11 -12.48 13.67
CA ILE A 131 -0.31 -11.42 13.03
C ILE A 131 -1.04 -10.08 13.10
N SER A 132 -2.34 -10.06 12.76
CA SER A 132 -3.12 -8.81 12.73
C SER A 132 -3.27 -8.17 14.10
N GLU A 133 -3.37 -8.96 15.17
CA GLU A 133 -3.49 -8.44 16.53
C GLU A 133 -2.16 -7.93 17.08
N LYS A 134 -1.07 -8.65 16.83
CA LYS A 134 0.26 -8.28 17.33
C LYS A 134 1.01 -7.31 16.45
N TYR A 135 0.84 -7.44 15.14
CA TYR A 135 1.59 -6.69 14.13
C TYR A 135 0.63 -6.13 13.07
N PRO A 136 -0.27 -5.22 13.45
CA PRO A 136 -1.16 -4.60 12.47
C PRO A 136 -0.34 -3.87 11.40
N THR A 137 -0.78 -3.93 10.15
CA THR A 137 -0.12 -3.20 9.07
C THR A 137 -0.21 -1.70 9.32
N TRP A 138 0.92 -1.02 9.25
CA TRP A 138 1.03 0.45 9.37
C TRP A 138 1.15 1.12 7.99
N PHE A 139 1.15 0.35 6.94
CA PHE A 139 1.25 0.77 5.54
C PHE A 139 -0.04 0.41 4.81
N TYR A 140 -0.21 0.98 3.64
CA TYR A 140 -1.39 0.77 2.79
C TYR A 140 -0.97 0.53 1.34
N ARG A 141 -1.88 -0.03 0.56
CA ARG A 141 -1.72 -0.21 -0.89
C ARG A 141 -2.46 0.91 -1.62
N ILE A 142 -1.95 1.27 -2.77
CA ILE A 142 -2.62 2.23 -3.66
C ILE A 142 -3.18 1.46 -4.86
N ASP A 143 -4.47 1.58 -5.08
CA ASP A 143 -5.17 1.02 -6.23
C ASP A 143 -5.70 2.15 -7.13
N ASP A 144 -6.19 1.80 -8.29
CA ASP A 144 -6.82 2.73 -9.25
C ASP A 144 -5.92 3.90 -9.62
N VAL A 145 -4.62 3.65 -9.72
CA VAL A 145 -3.62 4.68 -10.05
C VAL A 145 -3.79 5.13 -11.50
N ARG A 146 -3.84 6.44 -11.69
CA ARG A 146 -3.84 7.02 -13.03
C ARG A 146 -3.08 8.35 -13.08
N LEU A 147 -2.54 8.63 -14.25
CA LEU A 147 -1.88 9.90 -14.51
C LEU A 147 -2.91 11.03 -14.56
N VAL A 148 -2.49 12.18 -14.06
CA VAL A 148 -3.26 13.42 -14.12
C VAL A 148 -2.67 14.30 -15.22
N GLU A 149 -3.50 14.69 -16.18
CA GLU A 149 -3.12 15.66 -17.18
C GLU A 149 -3.18 17.07 -16.58
N ILE A 150 -2.06 17.76 -16.62
CA ILE A 150 -1.99 19.16 -16.21
C ILE A 150 -2.32 20.01 -17.44
N LYS A 151 -3.34 20.81 -17.29
CA LYS A 151 -3.75 21.78 -18.34
C LYS A 151 -3.04 23.12 -18.18
#